data_06dd7fff9ae3e140c042a244a84dcb1b
#
_entry.id   06dd7fff9ae3e140c042a244a84dcb1b
#
_cell.length_a   1.000
_cell.length_b   1.000
_cell.length_c   1.000
_cell.angle_alpha   90.00
_cell.angle_beta   90.00
_cell.angle_gamma   90.00
#
_symmetry.space_group_name_H-M   'P 1'
#
loop_
_entity.id
_entity.type
_entity.pdbx_description
1 polymer ?
#
loop_
_entity_poly.entity_id
_entity_poly.type
_entity_poly.pdbx_seq_one_letter_code
_entity_poly.pdbx_strand_id
1 'polypeptide(L)'
;MPALTGGGAGSAGLGLTPAGGLPPLSRRVVAVVLLVVALSAAVRLVDLGRYRDVVFDEHYYVHDARVLLRGDLAGSTEEPWKPAAPRSVAHPDLAKLAIAAGILVAGDGPWGWRLPGALAGVALVALVFPLARRLGLSDEWALAALILAASDPMLMLHSRLAVLDIYVALFTALAVYLGLRHVESGFRAGWLVACGAALGAAVASKWSGLLALPAVLLVVVPPLWRRGGATRVLAAAAALFLPAAAVYLAASAPYFLAGHGPGDWLRLQTHMATFGWGVTGDRSFASRPVTWPFDVHPIWYAWSVGPGGTSGLLAIGDFLLWWAGVLAWVVLGVQALLRRDWRLGLAPALVAVLYLPWLLTSRQTYIYYMVPVVPFIAVLVATGLARVAGADWSPASTVAVSLEEAGGGGRRSGRVAAWAFCLACALVGLLYVPFVIGVPVPFDYYVLLTPFTTWK
;
A
#
# COMPACT_ATOMS: atom_id res chain seq x y z
N MET A 1 -17.63 -57.27 6.60
CA MET A 1 -17.92 -55.86 6.49
C MET A 1 -17.01 -55.10 7.47
N PRO A 2 -15.94 -54.39 7.04
CA PRO A 2 -15.19 -53.53 7.93
C PRO A 2 -15.82 -52.13 7.93
N ALA A 3 -15.93 -51.57 9.12
CA ALA A 3 -16.46 -50.26 9.42
C ALA A 3 -15.63 -49.15 8.77
N LEU A 4 -16.26 -48.26 8.02
CA LEU A 4 -15.71 -47.02 7.52
C LEU A 4 -15.57 -46.03 8.70
N THR A 5 -14.37 -45.94 9.26
CA THR A 5 -13.99 -44.90 10.21
C THR A 5 -13.99 -43.56 9.49
N GLY A 6 -14.81 -42.63 9.97
CA GLY A 6 -15.00 -41.31 9.41
C GLY A 6 -13.69 -40.52 9.34
N GLY A 7 -13.32 -40.14 8.13
CA GLY A 7 -12.25 -39.20 7.87
C GLY A 7 -12.62 -37.83 8.46
N GLY A 8 -11.77 -37.35 9.35
CA GLY A 8 -11.90 -36.02 9.95
C GLY A 8 -12.00 -34.94 8.88
N ALA A 9 -13.01 -34.07 9.02
CA ALA A 9 -13.18 -32.88 8.21
C ALA A 9 -11.96 -31.97 8.40
N GLY A 10 -11.00 -32.10 7.49
CA GLY A 10 -9.79 -31.28 7.47
C GLY A 10 -10.14 -29.79 7.41
N SER A 11 -9.47 -29.03 8.22
CA SER A 11 -9.57 -27.58 8.36
C SER A 11 -9.61 -26.88 6.99
N ALA A 12 -10.80 -26.38 6.59
CA ALA A 12 -11.01 -25.66 5.35
C ALA A 12 -10.48 -24.20 5.45
N GLY A 13 -9.20 -24.04 5.81
CA GLY A 13 -8.49 -22.78 5.66
C GLY A 13 -8.14 -22.51 4.19
N LEU A 14 -7.66 -21.32 3.89
CA LEU A 14 -7.12 -20.98 2.58
C LEU A 14 -5.94 -21.90 2.19
N GLY A 15 -5.42 -22.70 3.11
CA GLY A 15 -4.26 -23.56 2.91
C GLY A 15 -2.98 -22.78 2.59
N LEU A 16 -2.99 -21.47 2.83
CA LEU A 16 -1.82 -20.59 2.68
C LEU A 16 -0.86 -20.77 3.86
N THR A 17 -1.40 -21.12 5.02
CA THR A 17 -0.63 -21.38 6.24
C THR A 17 -0.88 -22.79 6.75
N PRO A 18 0.12 -23.41 7.41
CA PRO A 18 -0.04 -24.70 8.07
C PRO A 18 -1.19 -24.68 9.08
N ALA A 19 -1.83 -25.83 9.32
CA ALA A 19 -2.93 -25.97 10.27
C ALA A 19 -2.57 -25.52 11.71
N GLY A 20 -1.29 -25.49 12.07
CA GLY A 20 -0.75 -25.03 13.36
C GLY A 20 -0.35 -23.53 13.39
N GLY A 21 -0.64 -22.76 12.36
CA GLY A 21 -0.18 -21.37 12.21
C GLY A 21 1.22 -21.24 11.60
N LEU A 22 1.70 -19.99 11.46
CA LEU A 22 3.06 -19.75 10.97
C LEU A 22 4.10 -20.11 12.04
N PRO A 23 5.24 -20.72 11.66
CA PRO A 23 6.31 -21.03 12.60
C PRO A 23 6.89 -19.76 13.24
N PRO A 24 7.45 -19.84 14.46
CA PRO A 24 8.12 -18.72 15.07
C PRO A 24 9.33 -18.30 14.25
N LEU A 25 9.60 -16.98 14.23
CA LEU A 25 10.75 -16.42 13.53
C LEU A 25 12.05 -16.75 14.28
N SER A 26 13.09 -17.07 13.53
CA SER A 26 14.43 -17.15 14.11
C SER A 26 14.91 -15.74 14.53
N ARG A 27 15.77 -15.67 15.56
CA ARG A 27 16.36 -14.39 15.99
C ARG A 27 17.08 -13.65 14.85
N ARG A 28 17.71 -14.39 13.92
CA ARG A 28 18.40 -13.83 12.76
C ARG A 28 17.42 -13.16 11.81
N VAL A 29 16.30 -13.80 11.48
CA VAL A 29 15.27 -13.22 10.63
C VAL A 29 14.69 -11.97 11.28
N VAL A 30 14.36 -12.02 12.57
CA VAL A 30 13.87 -10.83 13.30
C VAL A 30 14.87 -9.69 13.23
N ALA A 31 16.16 -9.95 13.47
CA ALA A 31 17.21 -8.93 13.43
C ALA A 31 17.32 -8.29 12.02
N VAL A 32 17.26 -9.09 10.95
CA VAL A 32 17.32 -8.57 9.57
C VAL A 32 16.07 -7.77 9.23
N VAL A 33 14.89 -8.22 9.61
CA VAL A 33 13.64 -7.47 9.41
C VAL A 33 13.70 -6.13 10.13
N LEU A 34 14.12 -6.11 11.40
CA LEU A 34 14.27 -4.88 12.17
C LEU A 34 15.30 -3.94 11.56
N LEU A 35 16.42 -4.47 11.04
CA LEU A 35 17.43 -3.67 10.34
C LEU A 35 16.85 -3.01 9.07
N VAL A 36 16.14 -3.77 8.22
CA VAL A 36 15.53 -3.21 7.01
C VAL A 36 14.49 -2.15 7.35
N VAL A 37 13.64 -2.40 8.37
CA VAL A 37 12.65 -1.43 8.85
C VAL A 37 13.34 -0.19 9.41
N ALA A 38 14.42 -0.32 10.18
CA ALA A 38 15.18 0.80 10.73
C ALA A 38 15.83 1.64 9.63
N LEU A 39 16.46 1.01 8.63
CA LEU A 39 17.03 1.71 7.47
C LEU A 39 15.94 2.42 6.67
N SER A 40 14.80 1.77 6.47
CA SER A 40 13.63 2.37 5.82
C SER A 40 13.07 3.56 6.61
N ALA A 41 13.02 3.47 7.94
CA ALA A 41 12.64 4.57 8.82
C ALA A 41 13.64 5.73 8.74
N ALA A 42 14.94 5.44 8.71
CA ALA A 42 15.98 6.46 8.58
C ALA A 42 15.78 7.29 7.30
N VAL A 43 15.59 6.65 6.13
CA VAL A 43 15.34 7.37 4.87
C VAL A 43 14.05 8.21 4.94
N ARG A 44 13.02 7.74 5.63
CA ARG A 44 11.72 8.43 5.75
C ARG A 44 11.74 9.59 6.74
N LEU A 45 12.60 9.54 7.75
CA LEU A 45 12.65 10.53 8.81
C LEU A 45 13.80 11.52 8.66
N VAL A 46 14.95 11.10 8.07
CA VAL A 46 16.12 11.98 7.95
C VAL A 46 15.74 13.24 7.15
N ASP A 47 16.07 14.40 7.72
CA ASP A 47 15.86 15.71 7.11
C ASP A 47 14.41 15.93 6.56
N LEU A 48 13.41 15.46 7.31
CA LEU A 48 12.00 15.54 6.93
C LEU A 48 11.52 16.99 6.75
N GLY A 49 12.19 17.93 7.41
CA GLY A 49 11.93 19.35 7.34
C GLY A 49 12.68 20.11 6.25
N ARG A 50 13.43 19.47 5.34
CA ARG A 50 14.25 20.11 4.32
C ARG A 50 13.47 21.13 3.47
N TYR A 51 12.35 20.72 2.91
CA TYR A 51 11.42 21.64 2.25
C TYR A 51 10.58 22.33 3.34
N ARG A 52 10.86 23.62 3.53
CA ARG A 52 10.18 24.42 4.59
C ARG A 52 8.75 24.78 4.24
N ASP A 53 8.46 24.88 2.95
CA ASP A 53 7.13 25.18 2.44
C ASP A 53 6.37 23.90 2.11
N VAL A 54 5.05 24.02 2.01
CA VAL A 54 4.18 22.96 1.51
C VAL A 54 4.44 22.73 0.02
N VAL A 55 4.43 21.48 -0.41
CA VAL A 55 4.66 21.08 -1.80
C VAL A 55 3.52 20.24 -2.31
N PHE A 56 3.21 20.38 -3.60
CA PHE A 56 2.19 19.60 -4.29
C PHE A 56 0.85 19.59 -3.51
N ASP A 57 0.22 18.44 -3.32
CA ASP A 57 -1.06 18.29 -2.62
C ASP A 57 -1.00 18.63 -1.11
N GLU A 58 0.19 18.81 -0.50
CA GLU A 58 0.31 19.34 0.87
C GLU A 58 -0.38 20.70 1.03
N HIS A 59 -0.46 21.51 -0.05
CA HIS A 59 -1.18 22.79 -0.04
C HIS A 59 -2.62 22.64 0.45
N TYR A 60 -3.29 21.55 0.06
CA TYR A 60 -4.68 21.28 0.46
C TYR A 60 -4.74 20.69 1.88
N TYR A 61 -3.94 19.66 2.15
CA TYR A 61 -4.12 18.85 3.34
C TYR A 61 -3.53 19.46 4.60
N VAL A 62 -2.43 20.20 4.50
CA VAL A 62 -1.86 20.97 5.61
C VAL A 62 -2.76 22.18 5.91
N HIS A 63 -3.29 22.85 4.87
CA HIS A 63 -4.28 23.90 5.05
C HIS A 63 -5.51 23.37 5.81
N ASP A 64 -6.09 22.27 5.38
CA ASP A 64 -7.25 21.64 6.00
C ASP A 64 -6.98 21.26 7.46
N ALA A 65 -5.79 20.70 7.76
CA ALA A 65 -5.39 20.37 9.13
C ALA A 65 -5.30 21.60 10.03
N ARG A 66 -4.75 22.72 9.53
CA ARG A 66 -4.69 24.00 10.25
C ARG A 66 -6.07 24.58 10.51
N VAL A 67 -6.97 24.49 9.53
CA VAL A 67 -8.35 24.97 9.65
C VAL A 67 -9.12 24.14 10.70
N LEU A 68 -8.96 22.83 10.69
CA LEU A 68 -9.51 21.94 11.72
C LEU A 68 -9.02 22.32 13.13
N LEU A 69 -7.73 22.63 13.30
CA LEU A 69 -7.15 23.00 14.59
C LEU A 69 -7.64 24.38 15.08
N ARG A 70 -8.05 25.26 14.20
CA ARG A 70 -8.66 26.58 14.56
C ARG A 70 -10.13 26.45 14.95
N GLY A 71 -10.72 25.26 14.82
CA GLY A 71 -12.13 25.01 15.13
C GLY A 71 -13.10 25.44 14.02
N ASP A 72 -12.61 25.79 12.84
CA ASP A 72 -13.46 25.98 11.67
C ASP A 72 -13.75 24.64 11.04
N LEU A 73 -14.84 24.02 11.49
CA LEU A 73 -15.18 22.63 11.18
C LEU A 73 -16.12 22.51 9.97
N ALA A 74 -16.73 23.62 9.51
CA ALA A 74 -17.80 23.61 8.51
C ALA A 74 -17.37 23.00 7.17
N GLY A 75 -16.16 23.36 6.71
CA GLY A 75 -15.68 22.90 5.40
C GLY A 75 -16.40 23.59 4.23
N SER A 76 -15.80 23.58 3.07
CA SER A 76 -16.32 24.17 1.84
C SER A 76 -15.97 23.31 0.62
N THR A 77 -16.77 23.46 -0.42
CA THR A 77 -16.51 22.94 -1.77
C THR A 77 -15.65 23.89 -2.60
N GLU A 78 -15.35 25.08 -2.09
CA GLU A 78 -14.51 26.06 -2.78
C GLU A 78 -13.02 25.67 -2.76
N GLU A 79 -12.28 26.23 -3.70
CA GLU A 79 -10.85 25.93 -3.87
C GLU A 79 -10.02 26.45 -2.69
N PRO A 80 -9.22 25.59 -2.01
CA PRO A 80 -8.61 25.91 -0.71
C PRO A 80 -7.33 26.76 -0.77
N TRP A 81 -6.87 27.18 -1.94
CA TRP A 81 -5.62 27.95 -2.09
C TRP A 81 -5.71 29.44 -1.72
N LYS A 82 -6.88 29.93 -1.36
CA LYS A 82 -7.01 31.29 -0.82
C LYS A 82 -6.71 31.27 0.68
N PRO A 83 -5.90 32.20 1.20
CA PRO A 83 -5.51 32.23 2.63
C PRO A 83 -6.66 32.23 3.63
N ALA A 84 -7.85 32.71 3.23
CA ALA A 84 -9.08 32.75 4.02
C ALA A 84 -10.09 31.67 3.62
N ALA A 85 -9.68 30.68 2.78
CA ALA A 85 -10.59 29.66 2.33
C ALA A 85 -11.01 28.73 3.48
N PRO A 86 -12.26 28.28 3.52
CA PRO A 86 -12.68 27.20 4.39
C PRO A 86 -11.98 25.88 4.05
N ARG A 87 -12.06 24.91 4.96
CA ARG A 87 -11.54 23.56 4.78
C ARG A 87 -12.14 22.89 3.53
N SER A 88 -11.31 22.27 2.70
CA SER A 88 -11.76 21.47 1.57
C SER A 88 -12.44 20.17 2.03
N VAL A 89 -13.60 19.87 1.43
CA VAL A 89 -14.35 18.65 1.67
C VAL A 89 -14.30 17.68 0.48
N ALA A 90 -13.31 17.83 -0.40
CA ALA A 90 -13.12 16.93 -1.55
C ALA A 90 -12.74 15.50 -1.15
N HIS A 91 -12.14 15.31 0.01
CA HIS A 91 -11.74 14.03 0.58
C HIS A 91 -12.14 13.93 2.05
N PRO A 92 -12.38 12.70 2.59
CA PRO A 92 -12.65 12.47 4.00
C PRO A 92 -11.49 12.95 4.90
N ASP A 93 -11.73 13.01 6.20
CA ASP A 93 -10.87 13.78 7.10
C ASP A 93 -9.82 12.96 7.87
N LEU A 94 -9.84 11.61 7.88
CA LEU A 94 -8.96 10.81 8.75
C LEU A 94 -7.48 11.15 8.58
N ALA A 95 -6.99 11.22 7.35
CA ALA A 95 -5.59 11.55 7.10
C ALA A 95 -5.28 13.03 7.42
N LYS A 96 -6.22 13.94 7.21
CA LYS A 96 -6.10 15.36 7.60
C LYS A 96 -6.06 15.51 9.11
N LEU A 97 -6.86 14.74 9.84
CA LEU A 97 -6.81 14.66 11.31
C LEU A 97 -5.48 14.09 11.81
N ALA A 98 -4.89 13.13 11.10
CA ALA A 98 -3.54 12.64 11.42
C ALA A 98 -2.49 13.75 11.22
N ILE A 99 -2.57 14.53 10.15
CA ILE A 99 -1.70 15.69 9.93
C ILE A 99 -1.90 16.73 11.04
N ALA A 100 -3.15 17.01 11.42
CA ALA A 100 -3.47 17.93 12.53
C ALA A 100 -2.88 17.44 13.86
N ALA A 101 -2.98 16.15 14.15
CA ALA A 101 -2.34 15.53 15.33
C ALA A 101 -0.81 15.68 15.29
N GLY A 102 -0.19 15.56 14.12
CA GLY A 102 1.24 15.80 13.94
C GLY A 102 1.62 17.24 14.24
N ILE A 103 0.82 18.21 13.80
CA ILE A 103 1.00 19.63 14.11
C ILE A 103 0.93 19.87 15.64
N LEU A 104 -0.02 19.25 16.32
CA LEU A 104 -0.14 19.37 17.79
C LEU A 104 1.07 18.81 18.53
N VAL A 105 1.67 17.74 18.03
CA VAL A 105 2.78 17.04 18.70
C VAL A 105 4.13 17.67 18.36
N ALA A 106 4.37 18.03 17.11
CA ALA A 106 5.68 18.45 16.63
C ALA A 106 5.72 19.91 16.10
N GLY A 107 4.64 20.66 16.31
CA GLY A 107 4.52 22.08 15.90
C GLY A 107 4.04 22.26 14.47
N ASP A 108 3.54 23.46 14.15
CA ASP A 108 3.09 23.82 12.80
C ASP A 108 4.27 24.16 11.90
N GLY A 109 4.93 23.12 11.43
CA GLY A 109 6.06 23.15 10.53
C GLY A 109 6.19 21.85 9.78
N PRO A 110 7.18 21.74 8.86
CA PRO A 110 7.33 20.59 7.98
C PRO A 110 7.42 19.23 8.72
N TRP A 111 8.05 19.21 9.90
CA TRP A 111 8.10 18.03 10.74
C TRP A 111 6.71 17.63 11.24
N GLY A 112 5.93 18.59 11.77
CA GLY A 112 4.58 18.31 12.27
C GLY A 112 3.66 17.79 11.16
N TRP A 113 3.71 18.41 9.98
CA TRP A 113 2.84 18.00 8.87
C TRP A 113 3.16 16.60 8.35
N ARG A 114 4.45 16.24 8.26
CA ARG A 114 4.95 15.05 7.56
C ARG A 114 5.19 13.86 8.46
N LEU A 115 5.41 14.07 9.76
CA LEU A 115 5.72 12.99 10.71
C LEU A 115 4.66 11.87 10.72
N PRO A 116 3.35 12.15 10.73
CA PRO A 116 2.34 11.08 10.69
C PRO A 116 2.40 10.25 9.41
N GLY A 117 2.65 10.87 8.26
CA GLY A 117 2.87 10.18 6.99
C GLY A 117 4.11 9.30 7.02
N ALA A 118 5.22 9.79 7.61
CA ALA A 118 6.46 9.03 7.76
C ALA A 118 6.25 7.79 8.64
N LEU A 119 5.56 7.93 9.76
CA LEU A 119 5.22 6.80 10.64
C LEU A 119 4.28 5.79 9.95
N ALA A 120 3.30 6.27 9.19
CA ALA A 120 2.41 5.41 8.39
C ALA A 120 3.22 4.62 7.34
N GLY A 121 4.17 5.26 6.66
CA GLY A 121 5.04 4.60 5.70
C GLY A 121 5.97 3.56 6.33
N VAL A 122 6.53 3.83 7.50
CA VAL A 122 7.33 2.85 8.26
C VAL A 122 6.46 1.66 8.69
N ALA A 123 5.25 1.92 9.19
CA ALA A 123 4.30 0.88 9.57
C ALA A 123 3.87 0.02 8.37
N LEU A 124 3.63 0.65 7.20
CA LEU A 124 3.33 -0.06 5.95
C LEU A 124 4.46 -1.00 5.55
N VAL A 125 5.69 -0.50 5.52
CA VAL A 125 6.87 -1.32 5.17
C VAL A 125 7.03 -2.47 6.15
N ALA A 126 6.92 -2.23 7.45
CA ALA A 126 6.98 -3.28 8.47
C ALA A 126 5.88 -4.34 8.30
N LEU A 127 4.70 -3.94 7.83
CA LEU A 127 3.56 -4.82 7.59
C LEU A 127 3.77 -5.75 6.37
N VAL A 128 4.59 -5.35 5.38
CA VAL A 128 4.80 -6.16 4.16
C VAL A 128 5.37 -7.54 4.49
N PHE A 129 6.31 -7.64 5.43
CA PHE A 129 6.90 -8.93 5.80
C PHE A 129 5.85 -9.93 6.35
N PRO A 130 5.09 -9.61 7.41
CA PRO A 130 4.08 -10.52 7.91
C PRO A 130 2.91 -10.75 6.93
N LEU A 131 2.59 -9.78 6.07
CA LEU A 131 1.60 -9.94 4.99
C LEU A 131 2.08 -10.97 3.97
N ALA A 132 3.33 -10.86 3.49
CA ALA A 132 3.93 -11.77 2.52
C ALA A 132 3.98 -13.22 3.04
N ARG A 133 4.35 -13.41 4.32
CA ARG A 133 4.30 -14.73 4.97
C ARG A 133 2.89 -15.34 4.97
N ARG A 134 1.86 -14.53 5.21
CA ARG A 134 0.46 -15.01 5.21
C ARG A 134 -0.08 -15.24 3.82
N LEU A 135 0.50 -14.59 2.83
CA LEU A 135 0.26 -14.90 1.42
C LEU A 135 1.04 -16.12 0.93
N GLY A 136 1.74 -16.84 1.84
CA GLY A 136 2.37 -18.14 1.60
C GLY A 136 3.86 -18.09 1.27
N LEU A 137 4.51 -16.93 1.38
CA LEU A 137 5.96 -16.85 1.18
C LEU A 137 6.73 -17.36 2.41
N SER A 138 7.85 -18.03 2.18
CA SER A 138 8.81 -18.35 3.24
C SER A 138 9.43 -17.09 3.82
N ASP A 139 10.09 -17.18 4.97
CA ASP A 139 10.76 -16.05 5.62
C ASP A 139 11.75 -15.34 4.69
N GLU A 140 12.47 -16.10 3.88
CA GLU A 140 13.40 -15.56 2.89
C GLU A 140 12.71 -14.68 1.84
N TRP A 141 11.63 -15.17 1.23
CA TRP A 141 10.94 -14.43 0.18
C TRP A 141 10.01 -13.35 0.73
N ALA A 142 9.56 -13.50 1.95
CA ALA A 142 8.89 -12.41 2.66
C ALA A 142 9.87 -11.25 2.97
N LEU A 143 11.15 -11.57 3.27
CA LEU A 143 12.21 -10.57 3.40
C LEU A 143 12.51 -9.89 2.06
N ALA A 144 12.52 -10.64 0.95
CA ALA A 144 12.64 -10.04 -0.39
C ALA A 144 11.51 -9.04 -0.66
N ALA A 145 10.24 -9.41 -0.37
CA ALA A 145 9.11 -8.50 -0.51
C ALA A 145 9.25 -7.23 0.35
N LEU A 146 9.74 -7.37 1.60
CA LEU A 146 10.02 -6.26 2.50
C LEU A 146 11.07 -5.31 1.90
N ILE A 147 12.19 -5.84 1.39
CA ILE A 147 13.26 -5.04 0.79
C ILE A 147 12.75 -4.30 -0.44
N LEU A 148 12.03 -4.99 -1.34
CA LEU A 148 11.46 -4.39 -2.55
C LEU A 148 10.49 -3.24 -2.23
N ALA A 149 9.61 -3.41 -1.24
CA ALA A 149 8.71 -2.34 -0.82
C ALA A 149 9.44 -1.21 -0.07
N ALA A 150 10.47 -1.53 0.73
CA ALA A 150 11.25 -0.55 1.47
C ALA A 150 12.05 0.38 0.56
N SER A 151 12.53 -0.14 -0.58
CA SER A 151 13.38 0.59 -1.54
C SER A 151 12.61 1.30 -2.65
N ASP A 152 11.30 1.13 -2.76
CA ASP A 152 10.50 1.82 -3.80
C ASP A 152 10.46 3.34 -3.58
N PRO A 153 10.93 4.16 -4.56
CA PRO A 153 10.99 5.62 -4.41
C PRO A 153 9.62 6.28 -4.25
N MET A 154 8.57 5.74 -4.89
CA MET A 154 7.21 6.26 -4.77
C MET A 154 6.69 6.12 -3.33
N LEU A 155 6.88 4.94 -2.71
CA LEU A 155 6.53 4.74 -1.30
C LEU A 155 7.38 5.59 -0.37
N MET A 156 8.68 5.74 -0.66
CA MET A 156 9.56 6.60 0.14
C MET A 156 9.07 8.05 0.12
N LEU A 157 8.83 8.62 -1.06
CA LEU A 157 8.41 10.01 -1.21
C LEU A 157 7.06 10.28 -0.54
N HIS A 158 6.05 9.44 -0.82
CA HIS A 158 4.71 9.61 -0.23
C HIS A 158 4.68 9.45 1.28
N SER A 159 5.65 8.72 1.85
CA SER A 159 5.85 8.66 3.30
C SER A 159 6.43 9.95 3.88
N ARG A 160 7.10 10.77 3.09
CA ARG A 160 7.80 11.98 3.54
C ARG A 160 6.98 13.26 3.36
N LEU A 161 5.77 13.13 2.82
CA LEU A 161 4.88 14.24 2.53
C LEU A 161 3.56 14.11 3.32
N ALA A 162 2.94 15.25 3.57
CA ALA A 162 1.61 15.31 4.19
C ALA A 162 0.52 15.05 3.14
N VAL A 163 0.52 13.86 2.54
CA VAL A 163 -0.43 13.42 1.51
C VAL A 163 -1.22 12.21 1.95
N LEU A 164 -2.39 11.97 1.33
CA LEU A 164 -3.35 11.00 1.82
C LEU A 164 -3.04 9.54 1.41
N ASP A 165 -2.33 9.34 0.30
CA ASP A 165 -2.20 8.05 -0.36
C ASP A 165 -1.42 7.02 0.47
N ILE A 166 -0.47 7.47 1.29
CA ILE A 166 0.29 6.56 2.19
C ILE A 166 -0.60 5.94 3.27
N TYR A 167 -1.60 6.66 3.77
CA TYR A 167 -2.58 6.13 4.74
C TYR A 167 -3.50 5.12 4.06
N VAL A 168 -3.95 5.40 2.83
CA VAL A 168 -4.73 4.44 2.03
C VAL A 168 -3.94 3.15 1.84
N ALA A 169 -2.65 3.24 1.50
CA ALA A 169 -1.78 2.08 1.31
C ALA A 169 -1.64 1.26 2.61
N LEU A 170 -1.35 1.93 3.74
CA LEU A 170 -1.24 1.29 5.04
C LEU A 170 -2.52 0.55 5.43
N PHE A 171 -3.65 1.24 5.38
CA PHE A 171 -4.92 0.66 5.84
C PHE A 171 -5.45 -0.41 4.87
N THR A 172 -5.18 -0.31 3.56
CA THR A 172 -5.47 -1.37 2.59
C THR A 172 -4.67 -2.63 2.89
N ALA A 173 -3.35 -2.50 3.06
CA ALA A 173 -2.49 -3.64 3.41
C ALA A 173 -2.87 -4.25 4.77
N LEU A 174 -3.22 -3.41 5.75
CA LEU A 174 -3.67 -3.85 7.08
C LEU A 174 -5.01 -4.59 7.00
N ALA A 175 -5.98 -4.10 6.22
CA ALA A 175 -7.28 -4.75 6.04
C ALA A 175 -7.11 -6.14 5.41
N VAL A 176 -6.30 -6.27 4.36
CA VAL A 176 -5.99 -7.57 3.73
C VAL A 176 -5.29 -8.49 4.73
N TYR A 177 -4.29 -8.01 5.48
CA TYR A 177 -3.60 -8.78 6.51
C TYR A 177 -4.55 -9.29 7.59
N LEU A 178 -5.45 -8.44 8.10
CA LEU A 178 -6.43 -8.80 9.13
C LEU A 178 -7.50 -9.76 8.60
N GLY A 179 -7.88 -9.64 7.33
CA GLY A 179 -8.73 -10.61 6.64
C GLY A 179 -8.08 -11.99 6.56
N LEU A 180 -6.79 -12.08 6.23
CA LEU A 180 -6.02 -13.33 6.29
C LEU A 180 -5.98 -13.90 7.70
N ARG A 181 -5.74 -13.06 8.72
CA ARG A 181 -5.78 -13.44 10.13
C ARG A 181 -7.12 -14.01 10.57
N HIS A 182 -8.21 -13.41 10.11
CA HIS A 182 -9.57 -13.92 10.37
C HIS A 182 -9.72 -15.37 9.87
N VAL A 183 -9.32 -15.62 8.62
CA VAL A 183 -9.42 -16.95 8.00
C VAL A 183 -8.53 -17.97 8.71
N GLU A 184 -7.28 -17.63 8.98
CA GLU A 184 -6.31 -18.52 9.63
C GLU A 184 -6.64 -18.85 11.08
N SER A 185 -7.25 -17.92 11.81
CA SER A 185 -7.63 -18.11 13.22
C SER A 185 -8.86 -19.00 13.43
N GLY A 186 -9.39 -19.63 12.36
CA GLY A 186 -10.64 -20.38 12.42
C GLY A 186 -11.87 -19.46 12.45
N PHE A 187 -11.76 -18.29 11.82
CA PHE A 187 -12.84 -17.30 11.67
C PHE A 187 -13.21 -16.58 12.98
N ARG A 188 -12.23 -16.25 13.79
CA ARG A 188 -12.47 -15.41 14.99
C ARG A 188 -12.97 -14.03 14.59
N ALA A 189 -14.14 -13.64 15.08
CA ALA A 189 -14.83 -12.41 14.70
C ALA A 189 -14.00 -11.13 14.98
N GLY A 190 -13.20 -11.10 16.06
CA GLY A 190 -12.38 -9.94 16.39
C GLY A 190 -11.41 -9.51 15.28
N TRP A 191 -10.85 -10.48 14.52
CA TRP A 191 -10.01 -10.15 13.36
C TRP A 191 -10.82 -9.53 12.21
N LEU A 192 -12.06 -9.97 12.01
CA LEU A 192 -12.93 -9.43 10.98
C LEU A 192 -13.41 -8.02 11.34
N VAL A 193 -13.72 -7.78 12.62
CA VAL A 193 -14.03 -6.44 13.15
C VAL A 193 -12.86 -5.49 12.94
N ALA A 194 -11.62 -5.92 13.28
CA ALA A 194 -10.42 -5.13 13.06
C ALA A 194 -10.16 -4.91 11.54
N CYS A 195 -10.43 -5.90 10.70
CA CYS A 195 -10.38 -5.78 9.23
C CYS A 195 -11.37 -4.71 8.73
N GLY A 196 -12.59 -4.73 9.23
CA GLY A 196 -13.60 -3.71 8.92
C GLY A 196 -13.17 -2.31 9.34
N ALA A 197 -12.61 -2.17 10.54
CA ALA A 197 -12.07 -0.89 11.01
C ALA A 197 -10.94 -0.37 10.11
N ALA A 198 -10.01 -1.25 9.69
CA ALA A 198 -8.93 -0.88 8.76
C ALA A 198 -9.49 -0.51 7.37
N LEU A 199 -10.49 -1.23 6.87
CA LEU A 199 -11.20 -0.88 5.63
C LEU A 199 -11.85 0.50 5.73
N GLY A 200 -12.56 0.77 6.83
CA GLY A 200 -13.15 2.08 7.11
C GLY A 200 -12.11 3.19 7.16
N ALA A 201 -10.94 2.93 7.76
CA ALA A 201 -9.84 3.88 7.82
C ALA A 201 -9.22 4.16 6.43
N ALA A 202 -9.12 3.14 5.56
CA ALA A 202 -8.68 3.36 4.17
C ALA A 202 -9.62 4.31 3.43
N VAL A 203 -10.94 4.06 3.51
CA VAL A 203 -11.97 4.91 2.88
C VAL A 203 -12.02 6.29 3.52
N ALA A 204 -11.90 6.37 4.86
CA ALA A 204 -11.90 7.64 5.60
C ALA A 204 -10.65 8.49 5.36
N SER A 205 -9.57 7.92 4.82
CA SER A 205 -8.39 8.66 4.38
C SER A 205 -8.59 9.26 2.98
N LYS A 206 -9.13 8.48 2.04
CA LYS A 206 -9.42 8.89 0.66
C LYS A 206 -10.40 7.89 0.04
N TRP A 207 -11.34 8.36 -0.76
CA TRP A 207 -12.37 7.48 -1.37
C TRP A 207 -11.79 6.36 -2.25
N SER A 208 -10.57 6.53 -2.80
CA SER A 208 -9.87 5.43 -3.48
C SER A 208 -9.60 4.22 -2.56
N GLY A 209 -9.66 4.39 -1.24
CA GLY A 209 -9.63 3.31 -0.27
C GLY A 209 -10.78 2.29 -0.41
N LEU A 210 -11.86 2.63 -1.14
CA LEU A 210 -12.91 1.67 -1.51
C LEU A 210 -12.37 0.48 -2.30
N LEU A 211 -11.25 0.65 -3.02
CA LEU A 211 -10.59 -0.45 -3.73
C LEU A 211 -10.01 -1.51 -2.76
N ALA A 212 -9.86 -1.21 -1.48
CA ALA A 212 -9.51 -2.21 -0.47
C ALA A 212 -10.64 -3.25 -0.25
N LEU A 213 -11.90 -2.88 -0.49
CA LEU A 213 -13.03 -3.79 -0.29
C LEU A 213 -12.94 -5.05 -1.16
N PRO A 214 -12.83 -4.98 -2.51
CA PRO A 214 -12.68 -6.18 -3.32
C PRO A 214 -11.42 -6.98 -2.95
N ALA A 215 -10.32 -6.36 -2.53
CA ALA A 215 -9.13 -7.07 -2.05
C ALA A 215 -9.42 -7.87 -0.77
N VAL A 216 -10.16 -7.31 0.19
CA VAL A 216 -10.60 -8.02 1.40
C VAL A 216 -11.58 -9.14 1.05
N LEU A 217 -12.54 -8.89 0.17
CA LEU A 217 -13.53 -9.90 -0.24
C LEU A 217 -12.89 -11.10 -0.92
N LEU A 218 -11.85 -10.91 -1.75
CA LEU A 218 -11.07 -12.00 -2.34
C LEU A 218 -10.48 -12.94 -1.29
N VAL A 219 -10.07 -12.40 -0.15
CA VAL A 219 -9.45 -13.19 0.94
C VAL A 219 -10.51 -13.84 1.81
N VAL A 220 -11.58 -13.14 2.15
CA VAL A 220 -12.51 -13.53 3.21
C VAL A 220 -13.68 -14.38 2.68
N VAL A 221 -14.25 -14.03 1.53
CA VAL A 221 -15.47 -14.65 1.03
C VAL A 221 -15.31 -16.12 0.61
N PRO A 222 -14.30 -16.52 -0.19
CA PRO A 222 -14.21 -17.90 -0.65
C PRO A 222 -14.09 -18.93 0.49
N PRO A 223 -13.30 -18.72 1.56
CA PRO A 223 -13.26 -19.64 2.68
C PRO A 223 -14.53 -19.68 3.51
N LEU A 224 -15.20 -18.53 3.70
CA LEU A 224 -16.49 -18.45 4.39
C LEU A 224 -17.57 -19.21 3.63
N TRP A 225 -17.63 -19.03 2.30
CA TRP A 225 -18.57 -19.71 1.43
C TRP A 225 -18.43 -21.23 1.49
N ARG A 226 -17.19 -21.72 1.38
CA ARG A 226 -16.90 -23.16 1.49
C ARG A 226 -17.32 -23.77 2.83
N ARG A 227 -17.37 -22.99 3.90
CA ARG A 227 -17.63 -23.45 5.27
C ARG A 227 -19.10 -23.37 5.68
N GLY A 228 -19.92 -22.59 5.03
CA GLY A 228 -21.33 -22.43 5.41
C GLY A 228 -22.15 -21.59 4.45
N GLY A 229 -21.71 -21.48 3.19
CA GLY A 229 -22.47 -20.82 2.12
C GLY A 229 -22.82 -19.37 2.40
N ALA A 230 -23.90 -18.91 1.81
CA ALA A 230 -24.38 -17.52 1.89
C ALA A 230 -24.64 -17.06 3.32
N THR A 231 -25.18 -17.92 4.19
CA THR A 231 -25.53 -17.56 5.58
C THR A 231 -24.32 -17.06 6.35
N ARG A 232 -23.15 -17.73 6.23
CA ARG A 232 -21.93 -17.29 6.91
C ARG A 232 -21.35 -16.02 6.32
N VAL A 233 -21.42 -15.86 5.00
CA VAL A 233 -20.97 -14.63 4.33
C VAL A 233 -21.82 -13.44 4.79
N LEU A 234 -23.15 -13.61 4.86
CA LEU A 234 -24.06 -12.57 5.35
C LEU A 234 -23.84 -12.24 6.83
N ALA A 235 -23.65 -13.26 7.68
CA ALA A 235 -23.33 -13.05 9.10
C ALA A 235 -22.01 -12.30 9.28
N ALA A 236 -21.00 -12.57 8.45
CA ALA A 236 -19.71 -11.88 8.48
C ALA A 236 -19.81 -10.44 7.95
N ALA A 237 -20.78 -10.13 7.10
CA ALA A 237 -20.95 -8.79 6.53
C ALA A 237 -21.12 -7.72 7.62
N ALA A 238 -21.96 -7.97 8.64
CA ALA A 238 -22.14 -7.02 9.74
C ALA A 238 -20.81 -6.78 10.50
N ALA A 239 -20.05 -7.85 10.78
CA ALA A 239 -18.77 -7.76 11.47
C ALA A 239 -17.70 -7.01 10.63
N LEU A 240 -17.86 -6.95 9.31
CA LEU A 240 -16.97 -6.19 8.42
C LEU A 240 -17.46 -4.74 8.24
N PHE A 241 -18.74 -4.56 7.89
CA PHE A 241 -19.23 -3.24 7.47
C PHE A 241 -19.59 -2.30 8.62
N LEU A 242 -20.07 -2.80 9.78
CA LEU A 242 -20.39 -1.94 10.91
C LEU A 242 -19.13 -1.22 11.46
N PRO A 243 -18.00 -1.89 11.72
CA PRO A 243 -16.77 -1.19 12.13
C PRO A 243 -16.24 -0.25 11.06
N ALA A 244 -16.34 -0.62 9.77
CA ALA A 244 -15.94 0.25 8.68
C ALA A 244 -16.76 1.55 8.65
N ALA A 245 -18.07 1.44 8.76
CA ALA A 245 -18.98 2.59 8.85
C ALA A 245 -18.71 3.41 10.12
N ALA A 246 -18.49 2.78 11.26
CA ALA A 246 -18.18 3.47 12.52
C ALA A 246 -16.91 4.32 12.42
N VAL A 247 -15.83 3.78 11.85
CA VAL A 247 -14.58 4.53 11.64
C VAL A 247 -14.78 5.67 10.65
N TYR A 248 -15.51 5.43 9.56
CA TYR A 248 -15.80 6.47 8.56
C TYR A 248 -16.63 7.62 9.14
N LEU A 249 -17.66 7.29 9.93
CA LEU A 249 -18.51 8.28 10.62
C LEU A 249 -17.70 9.02 11.71
N ALA A 250 -16.87 8.32 12.47
CA ALA A 250 -15.99 8.96 13.46
C ALA A 250 -15.02 9.95 12.82
N ALA A 251 -14.45 9.61 11.66
CA ALA A 251 -13.62 10.54 10.89
C ALA A 251 -14.40 11.77 10.36
N SER A 252 -15.72 11.63 10.21
CA SER A 252 -16.61 12.74 9.83
C SER A 252 -17.06 13.60 11.02
N ALA A 253 -16.58 13.30 12.25
CA ALA A 253 -16.98 14.03 13.45
C ALA A 253 -16.82 15.56 13.34
N PRO A 254 -15.74 16.13 12.75
CA PRO A 254 -15.64 17.57 12.57
C PRO A 254 -16.83 18.17 11.83
N TYR A 255 -17.33 17.50 10.81
CA TYR A 255 -18.46 17.96 10.02
C TYR A 255 -19.76 18.00 10.84
N PHE A 256 -20.02 16.97 11.65
CA PHE A 256 -21.18 16.95 12.55
C PHE A 256 -21.04 17.96 13.70
N LEU A 257 -19.84 18.13 14.25
CA LEU A 257 -19.57 19.12 15.30
C LEU A 257 -19.74 20.58 14.80
N ALA A 258 -19.61 20.81 13.48
CA ALA A 258 -19.93 22.07 12.83
C ALA A 258 -21.45 22.37 12.76
N GLY A 259 -22.30 21.46 13.25
CA GLY A 259 -23.75 21.62 13.25
C GLY A 259 -24.47 21.06 12.03
N HIS A 260 -23.75 20.38 11.12
CA HIS A 260 -24.37 19.74 9.96
C HIS A 260 -25.15 18.48 10.33
N GLY A 261 -26.32 18.33 9.75
CA GLY A 261 -27.16 17.14 9.98
C GLY A 261 -26.81 15.94 9.08
N PRO A 262 -27.42 14.76 9.32
CA PRO A 262 -27.23 13.58 8.47
C PRO A 262 -27.56 13.82 6.99
N GLY A 263 -28.56 14.67 6.69
CA GLY A 263 -28.90 15.03 5.31
C GLY A 263 -27.79 15.83 4.63
N ASP A 264 -27.14 16.76 5.36
CA ASP A 264 -25.98 17.51 4.85
C ASP A 264 -24.80 16.57 4.59
N TRP A 265 -24.57 15.64 5.51
CA TRP A 265 -23.52 14.64 5.35
C TRP A 265 -23.74 13.76 4.12
N LEU A 266 -24.97 13.34 3.83
CA LEU A 266 -25.26 12.59 2.59
C LEU A 266 -25.01 13.44 1.34
N ARG A 267 -25.38 14.73 1.35
CA ARG A 267 -25.04 15.67 0.26
C ARG A 267 -23.52 15.80 0.09
N LEU A 268 -22.79 15.85 1.20
CA LEU A 268 -21.32 15.85 1.17
C LEU A 268 -20.75 14.59 0.49
N GLN A 269 -21.30 13.39 0.79
CA GLN A 269 -20.86 12.16 0.11
C GLN A 269 -21.11 12.23 -1.40
N THR A 270 -22.26 12.73 -1.80
CA THR A 270 -22.59 12.94 -3.22
C THR A 270 -21.61 13.92 -3.87
N HIS A 271 -21.28 15.03 -3.17
CA HIS A 271 -20.29 15.99 -3.65
C HIS A 271 -18.90 15.34 -3.83
N MET A 272 -18.41 14.58 -2.85
CA MET A 272 -17.12 13.86 -2.96
C MET A 272 -17.11 12.91 -4.16
N ALA A 273 -18.22 12.20 -4.40
CA ALA A 273 -18.35 11.31 -5.54
C ALA A 273 -18.30 12.07 -6.86
N THR A 274 -19.12 13.12 -7.00
CA THR A 274 -19.20 13.91 -8.24
C THR A 274 -17.92 14.71 -8.49
N PHE A 275 -17.32 15.29 -7.46
CA PHE A 275 -16.02 15.95 -7.57
C PHE A 275 -14.95 15.00 -8.09
N GLY A 276 -14.93 13.77 -7.53
CA GLY A 276 -14.03 12.73 -8.01
C GLY A 276 -14.18 12.40 -9.50
N TRP A 277 -15.40 12.43 -10.05
CA TRP A 277 -15.69 12.14 -11.45
C TRP A 277 -15.55 13.36 -12.37
N GLY A 278 -15.77 14.57 -11.82
CA GLY A 278 -15.84 15.82 -12.58
C GLY A 278 -14.49 16.49 -12.86
N VAL A 279 -13.39 15.98 -12.30
CA VAL A 279 -12.05 16.54 -12.57
C VAL A 279 -11.65 16.22 -14.00
N THR A 280 -11.95 17.16 -14.90
CA THR A 280 -11.56 17.15 -16.31
C THR A 280 -10.70 18.39 -16.58
N GLY A 281 -9.83 18.31 -17.56
CA GLY A 281 -8.93 19.40 -17.94
C GLY A 281 -7.53 18.88 -18.21
N ASP A 282 -6.76 19.63 -18.96
CA ASP A 282 -5.39 19.24 -19.29
C ASP A 282 -4.45 19.72 -18.19
N ARG A 283 -4.05 18.81 -17.29
CA ARG A 283 -2.97 19.08 -16.33
C ARG A 283 -1.73 18.35 -16.82
N SER A 284 -0.63 19.08 -16.95
CA SER A 284 0.65 18.61 -17.49
C SER A 284 1.21 17.35 -16.82
N PHE A 285 0.79 17.04 -15.58
CA PHE A 285 1.24 15.89 -14.80
C PHE A 285 0.20 14.74 -14.74
N ALA A 286 -0.95 14.86 -15.42
CA ALA A 286 -1.91 13.77 -15.55
C ALA A 286 -1.37 12.67 -16.47
N SER A 287 -1.67 11.42 -16.17
CA SER A 287 -1.22 10.27 -16.96
C SER A 287 -2.29 9.18 -17.03
N ARG A 288 -2.32 8.47 -18.14
CA ARG A 288 -3.27 7.35 -18.33
C ARG A 288 -2.84 6.15 -17.47
N PRO A 289 -3.76 5.45 -16.82
CA PRO A 289 -3.41 4.32 -15.95
C PRO A 289 -2.58 3.23 -16.64
N VAL A 290 -2.80 2.98 -17.93
CA VAL A 290 -2.05 1.98 -18.71
C VAL A 290 -0.54 2.27 -18.75
N THR A 291 -0.13 3.53 -18.55
CA THR A 291 1.28 3.94 -18.59
C THR A 291 1.99 3.84 -17.24
N TRP A 292 1.23 3.74 -16.12
CA TRP A 292 1.80 3.77 -14.77
C TRP A 292 2.76 2.62 -14.46
N PRO A 293 2.44 1.34 -14.82
CA PRO A 293 3.35 0.23 -14.52
C PRO A 293 4.71 0.35 -15.22
N PHE A 294 4.84 1.27 -16.17
CA PHE A 294 6.05 1.50 -16.96
C PHE A 294 6.77 2.81 -16.60
N ASP A 295 6.28 3.54 -15.59
CA ASP A 295 6.83 4.84 -15.16
C ASP A 295 6.96 5.86 -16.32
N VAL A 296 6.01 5.87 -17.27
CA VAL A 296 6.14 6.71 -18.48
C VAL A 296 6.08 8.20 -18.14
N HIS A 297 5.27 8.59 -17.13
CA HIS A 297 5.06 9.98 -16.73
C HIS A 297 5.19 10.13 -15.20
N PRO A 298 6.39 10.09 -14.63
CA PRO A 298 6.62 10.47 -13.23
C PRO A 298 6.32 11.96 -13.03
N ILE A 299 6.15 12.37 -11.77
CA ILE A 299 5.72 13.74 -11.46
C ILE A 299 6.75 14.41 -10.56
N TRP A 300 7.24 15.59 -10.99
CA TRP A 300 8.02 16.47 -10.14
C TRP A 300 7.09 17.24 -9.22
N TYR A 301 7.13 16.96 -7.91
CA TYR A 301 6.37 17.71 -6.90
C TYR A 301 7.05 19.04 -6.53
N ALA A 302 8.36 19.09 -6.66
CA ALA A 302 9.17 20.27 -6.56
C ALA A 302 10.37 20.15 -7.48
N TRP A 303 10.85 21.28 -8.00
CA TRP A 303 12.02 21.35 -8.86
C TRP A 303 12.71 22.69 -8.69
N SER A 304 14.03 22.68 -8.57
CA SER A 304 14.85 23.89 -8.57
C SER A 304 16.23 23.62 -9.11
N VAL A 305 16.81 24.64 -9.76
CA VAL A 305 18.19 24.68 -10.21
C VAL A 305 18.90 25.83 -9.52
N GLY A 306 20.05 25.56 -8.93
CA GLY A 306 20.84 26.58 -8.21
C GLY A 306 22.33 26.32 -8.31
N PRO A 307 23.17 27.16 -7.65
CA PRO A 307 24.62 27.01 -7.69
C PRO A 307 25.14 25.65 -7.19
N GLY A 308 24.35 24.97 -6.35
CA GLY A 308 24.68 23.63 -5.82
C GLY A 308 24.22 22.47 -6.71
N GLY A 309 23.68 22.75 -7.89
CA GLY A 309 23.13 21.75 -8.81
C GLY A 309 21.61 21.76 -8.89
N THR A 310 21.03 20.62 -9.21
CA THR A 310 19.60 20.40 -9.36
C THR A 310 19.02 19.71 -8.12
N SER A 311 17.93 20.21 -7.58
CA SER A 311 17.19 19.54 -6.51
C SER A 311 15.71 19.46 -6.85
N GLY A 312 15.03 18.44 -6.33
CA GLY A 312 13.60 18.27 -6.55
C GLY A 312 13.04 17.08 -5.79
N LEU A 313 11.72 16.94 -5.83
CA LEU A 313 10.99 15.80 -5.29
C LEU A 313 10.30 15.09 -6.45
N LEU A 314 10.74 13.88 -6.76
CA LEU A 314 10.27 13.10 -7.91
C LEU A 314 9.42 11.92 -7.47
N ALA A 315 8.14 11.95 -7.82
CA ALA A 315 7.22 10.81 -7.67
C ALA A 315 7.42 9.84 -8.84
N ILE A 316 8.21 8.83 -8.61
CA ILE A 316 8.55 7.76 -9.57
C ILE A 316 8.55 6.43 -8.84
N GLY A 317 8.15 5.36 -9.49
CA GLY A 317 8.30 4.00 -8.98
C GLY A 317 9.72 3.45 -9.15
N ASP A 318 10.01 2.32 -8.53
CA ASP A 318 11.17 1.52 -8.92
C ASP A 318 10.82 0.81 -10.23
N PHE A 319 11.35 1.31 -11.34
CA PHE A 319 11.02 0.80 -12.66
C PHE A 319 11.37 -0.69 -12.84
N LEU A 320 12.44 -1.19 -12.20
CA LEU A 320 12.76 -2.63 -12.23
C LEU A 320 11.68 -3.43 -11.50
N LEU A 321 11.28 -2.99 -10.31
CA LEU A 321 10.22 -3.63 -9.53
C LEU A 321 8.88 -3.61 -10.29
N TRP A 322 8.49 -2.46 -10.84
CA TRP A 322 7.19 -2.31 -11.46
C TRP A 322 7.10 -3.08 -12.78
N TRP A 323 8.15 -3.07 -13.61
CA TRP A 323 8.20 -3.86 -14.86
C TRP A 323 8.21 -5.36 -14.56
N ALA A 324 9.02 -5.80 -13.58
CA ALA A 324 8.96 -7.17 -13.11
C ALA A 324 7.59 -7.53 -12.53
N GLY A 325 6.90 -6.57 -11.92
CA GLY A 325 5.53 -6.70 -11.46
C GLY A 325 4.56 -7.04 -12.58
N VAL A 326 4.66 -6.36 -13.73
CA VAL A 326 3.84 -6.68 -14.92
C VAL A 326 4.12 -8.10 -15.40
N LEU A 327 5.41 -8.45 -15.54
CA LEU A 327 5.81 -9.79 -15.97
C LEU A 327 5.32 -10.87 -15.00
N ALA A 328 5.53 -10.67 -13.69
CA ALA A 328 5.08 -11.59 -12.67
C ALA A 328 3.55 -11.71 -12.64
N TRP A 329 2.82 -10.61 -12.86
CA TRP A 329 1.37 -10.60 -12.92
C TRP A 329 0.84 -11.47 -14.05
N VAL A 330 1.41 -11.33 -15.25
CA VAL A 330 1.04 -12.14 -16.43
C VAL A 330 1.41 -13.61 -16.20
N VAL A 331 2.68 -13.89 -15.86
CA VAL A 331 3.19 -15.26 -15.74
C VAL A 331 2.48 -16.04 -14.62
N LEU A 332 2.38 -15.45 -13.42
CA LEU A 332 1.74 -16.12 -12.29
C LEU A 332 0.23 -16.20 -12.47
N GLY A 333 -0.40 -15.17 -13.07
CA GLY A 333 -1.82 -15.20 -13.39
C GLY A 333 -2.17 -16.31 -14.39
N VAL A 334 -1.42 -16.43 -15.49
CA VAL A 334 -1.60 -17.51 -16.47
C VAL A 334 -1.34 -18.88 -15.83
N GLN A 335 -0.26 -19.03 -15.06
CA GLN A 335 0.02 -20.30 -14.36
C GLN A 335 -1.10 -20.67 -13.38
N ALA A 336 -1.63 -19.70 -12.64
CA ALA A 336 -2.74 -19.93 -11.71
C ALA A 336 -3.99 -20.44 -12.43
N LEU A 337 -4.32 -19.84 -13.57
CA LEU A 337 -5.45 -20.26 -14.42
C LEU A 337 -5.25 -21.66 -15.00
N LEU A 338 -4.10 -21.94 -15.60
CA LEU A 338 -3.80 -23.21 -16.23
C LEU A 338 -3.74 -24.35 -15.21
N ARG A 339 -3.19 -24.10 -14.01
CA ARG A 339 -3.06 -25.10 -12.93
C ARG A 339 -4.30 -25.17 -12.05
N ARG A 340 -5.26 -24.24 -12.22
CA ARG A 340 -6.40 -24.05 -11.33
C ARG A 340 -5.97 -23.88 -9.86
N ASP A 341 -4.83 -23.21 -9.65
CA ASP A 341 -4.25 -22.97 -8.34
C ASP A 341 -4.58 -21.53 -7.89
N TRP A 342 -5.67 -21.41 -7.15
CA TRP A 342 -6.13 -20.11 -6.62
C TRP A 342 -5.13 -19.47 -5.64
N ARG A 343 -4.28 -20.27 -4.97
CA ARG A 343 -3.25 -19.76 -4.05
C ARG A 343 -2.21 -18.96 -4.82
N LEU A 344 -1.75 -19.52 -5.94
CA LEU A 344 -0.85 -18.82 -6.86
C LEU A 344 -1.51 -17.59 -7.47
N GLY A 345 -2.82 -17.63 -7.69
CA GLY A 345 -3.61 -16.54 -8.26
C GLY A 345 -3.91 -15.39 -7.29
N LEU A 346 -3.71 -15.56 -5.97
CA LEU A 346 -4.14 -14.57 -5.00
C LEU A 346 -3.33 -13.26 -5.09
N ALA A 347 -2.01 -13.33 -5.19
CA ALA A 347 -1.18 -12.13 -5.32
C ALA A 347 -1.46 -11.36 -6.64
N PRO A 348 -1.52 -12.01 -7.83
CA PRO A 348 -1.99 -11.36 -9.04
C PRO A 348 -3.39 -10.76 -8.93
N ALA A 349 -4.34 -11.45 -8.26
CA ALA A 349 -5.70 -10.95 -8.10
C ALA A 349 -5.78 -9.71 -7.19
N LEU A 350 -4.98 -9.66 -6.12
CA LEU A 350 -4.88 -8.48 -5.25
C LEU A 350 -4.36 -7.26 -6.02
N VAL A 351 -3.32 -7.42 -6.83
CA VAL A 351 -2.83 -6.35 -7.70
C VAL A 351 -3.91 -5.94 -8.71
N ALA A 352 -4.59 -6.91 -9.33
CA ALA A 352 -5.65 -6.65 -10.31
C ALA A 352 -6.79 -5.80 -9.74
N VAL A 353 -7.34 -6.16 -8.59
CA VAL A 353 -8.49 -5.44 -8.01
C VAL A 353 -8.14 -4.04 -7.51
N LEU A 354 -6.87 -3.79 -7.18
CA LEU A 354 -6.40 -2.48 -6.76
C LEU A 354 -6.03 -1.57 -7.94
N TYR A 355 -5.61 -2.15 -9.07
CA TYR A 355 -5.11 -1.40 -10.22
C TYR A 355 -6.12 -1.33 -11.39
N LEU A 356 -6.73 -2.45 -11.81
CA LEU A 356 -7.55 -2.48 -13.03
C LEU A 356 -8.76 -1.52 -13.02
N PRO A 357 -9.43 -1.22 -11.87
CA PRO A 357 -10.52 -0.26 -11.88
C PRO A 357 -10.13 1.12 -12.40
N TRP A 358 -8.86 1.53 -12.25
CA TRP A 358 -8.37 2.79 -12.79
C TRP A 358 -8.39 2.85 -14.33
N LEU A 359 -8.27 1.70 -15.01
CA LEU A 359 -8.36 1.64 -16.47
C LEU A 359 -9.76 1.95 -17.00
N LEU A 360 -10.77 1.85 -16.15
CA LEU A 360 -12.17 2.06 -16.51
C LEU A 360 -12.66 3.49 -16.25
N THR A 361 -11.82 4.34 -15.64
CA THR A 361 -12.21 5.72 -15.32
C THR A 361 -11.91 6.67 -16.48
N SER A 362 -12.82 7.61 -16.75
CA SER A 362 -12.64 8.69 -17.70
C SER A 362 -12.08 9.99 -17.07
N ARG A 363 -11.96 10.04 -15.73
CA ARG A 363 -11.41 11.20 -15.02
C ARG A 363 -9.91 11.33 -15.23
N GLN A 364 -9.37 12.51 -14.91
CA GLN A 364 -7.92 12.68 -14.78
C GLN A 364 -7.35 11.76 -13.71
N THR A 365 -6.25 11.11 -14.03
CA THR A 365 -5.56 10.16 -13.17
C THR A 365 -4.06 10.46 -13.11
N TYR A 366 -3.41 9.94 -12.06
CA TYR A 366 -2.04 10.26 -11.76
C TYR A 366 -1.28 9.01 -11.31
N ILE A 367 0.00 8.92 -11.66
CA ILE A 367 0.84 7.75 -11.36
C ILE A 367 0.88 7.39 -9.86
N TYR A 368 0.77 8.37 -8.97
CA TYR A 368 0.79 8.11 -7.53
C TYR A 368 -0.44 7.35 -7.00
N TYR A 369 -1.47 7.12 -7.82
CA TYR A 369 -2.53 6.18 -7.46
C TYR A 369 -2.03 4.73 -7.37
N MET A 370 -0.80 4.46 -7.81
CA MET A 370 -0.10 3.19 -7.60
C MET A 370 0.37 2.99 -6.14
N VAL A 371 0.47 4.02 -5.31
CA VAL A 371 0.97 3.93 -3.92
C VAL A 371 0.33 2.78 -3.12
N PRO A 372 -1.01 2.59 -3.13
CA PRO A 372 -1.63 1.45 -2.46
C PRO A 372 -1.40 0.08 -3.14
N VAL A 373 -0.93 0.07 -4.39
CA VAL A 373 -0.70 -1.16 -5.18
C VAL A 373 0.72 -1.70 -4.95
N VAL A 374 1.70 -0.80 -4.76
CA VAL A 374 3.13 -1.15 -4.67
C VAL A 374 3.46 -2.23 -3.63
N PRO A 375 2.90 -2.24 -2.40
CA PRO A 375 3.16 -3.31 -1.43
C PRO A 375 2.78 -4.70 -1.96
N PHE A 376 1.72 -4.78 -2.75
CA PHE A 376 1.24 -6.02 -3.36
C PHE A 376 2.06 -6.39 -4.60
N ILE A 377 2.59 -5.41 -5.36
CA ILE A 377 3.56 -5.65 -6.43
C ILE A 377 4.84 -6.25 -5.83
N ALA A 378 5.33 -5.74 -4.71
CA ALA A 378 6.51 -6.29 -4.04
C ALA A 378 6.32 -7.75 -3.62
N VAL A 379 5.15 -8.10 -3.06
CA VAL A 379 4.80 -9.49 -2.74
C VAL A 379 4.67 -10.35 -4.00
N LEU A 380 4.06 -9.83 -5.05
CA LEU A 380 3.88 -10.51 -6.33
C LEU A 380 5.24 -10.85 -6.98
N VAL A 381 6.15 -9.87 -7.04
CA VAL A 381 7.50 -10.06 -7.59
C VAL A 381 8.29 -11.04 -6.74
N ALA A 382 8.24 -10.91 -5.41
CA ALA A 382 8.89 -11.88 -4.51
C ALA A 382 8.35 -13.30 -4.70
N THR A 383 7.06 -13.46 -5.01
CA THR A 383 6.46 -14.75 -5.37
C THR A 383 7.06 -15.30 -6.68
N GLY A 384 7.22 -14.46 -7.69
CA GLY A 384 7.88 -14.82 -8.95
C GLY A 384 9.34 -15.22 -8.75
N LEU A 385 10.10 -14.44 -7.96
CA LEU A 385 11.50 -14.71 -7.62
C LEU A 385 11.68 -16.04 -6.85
N ALA A 386 10.77 -16.32 -5.91
CA ALA A 386 10.75 -17.60 -5.20
C ALA A 386 10.67 -18.77 -6.18
N ARG A 387 9.85 -18.67 -7.21
CA ARG A 387 9.71 -19.71 -8.23
C ARG A 387 10.94 -19.83 -9.13
N VAL A 388 11.55 -18.71 -9.54
CA VAL A 388 12.82 -18.71 -10.28
C VAL A 388 13.92 -19.41 -9.47
N ALA A 389 13.92 -19.22 -8.16
CA ALA A 389 14.86 -19.87 -7.24
C ALA A 389 14.54 -21.36 -6.99
N GLY A 390 13.48 -21.90 -7.61
CA GLY A 390 13.06 -23.29 -7.41
C GLY A 390 12.50 -23.57 -6.02
N ALA A 391 12.01 -22.56 -5.34
CA ALA A 391 11.31 -22.74 -4.07
C ALA A 391 9.92 -23.34 -4.33
N ASP A 392 9.63 -24.47 -3.70
CA ASP A 392 8.33 -25.09 -3.77
C ASP A 392 7.30 -24.23 -3.00
N TRP A 393 6.19 -23.94 -3.65
CA TRP A 393 5.03 -23.34 -3.02
C TRP A 393 4.32 -24.43 -2.21
N SER A 394 4.79 -24.68 -0.99
CA SER A 394 4.10 -25.56 -0.06
C SER A 394 4.03 -24.88 1.32
N PRO A 395 2.81 -24.65 1.85
CA PRO A 395 2.65 -24.19 3.23
C PRO A 395 3.23 -25.14 4.28
N ALA A 396 3.51 -26.37 3.88
CA ALA A 396 4.04 -27.44 4.74
C ALA A 396 5.58 -27.54 4.72
N SER A 397 6.28 -26.88 3.80
CA SER A 397 7.75 -26.97 3.70
C SER A 397 8.48 -25.97 4.59
N THR A 398 8.00 -25.77 5.82
CA THR A 398 8.79 -25.14 6.89
C THR A 398 9.77 -26.09 7.56
N VAL A 399 9.93 -27.28 7.05
CA VAL A 399 11.04 -28.13 7.42
C VAL A 399 12.28 -27.60 6.71
N ALA A 400 13.31 -27.31 7.49
CA ALA A 400 14.64 -27.00 7.03
C ALA A 400 14.95 -27.84 5.78
N VAL A 401 15.13 -27.16 4.63
CA VAL A 401 15.69 -27.80 3.47
C VAL A 401 17.10 -28.22 3.91
N SER A 402 17.22 -29.49 4.24
CA SER A 402 18.51 -30.11 4.30
C SER A 402 19.19 -29.86 2.95
N LEU A 403 20.36 -29.26 3.00
CA LEU A 403 21.15 -28.81 1.84
C LEU A 403 21.63 -29.92 0.92
N GLU A 404 21.06 -31.13 1.00
CA GLU A 404 21.75 -32.33 0.52
C GLU A 404 21.07 -33.13 -0.58
N GLU A 405 19.91 -32.80 -1.15
CA GLU A 405 19.42 -33.72 -2.21
C GLU A 405 18.97 -33.05 -3.50
N ALA A 406 19.67 -33.46 -4.54
CA ALA A 406 19.37 -33.50 -5.98
C ALA A 406 19.29 -32.17 -6.78
N GLY A 407 20.24 -32.00 -7.70
CA GLY A 407 20.21 -31.01 -8.78
C GLY A 407 20.72 -29.61 -8.39
N GLY A 408 21.75 -29.54 -7.56
CA GLY A 408 22.22 -28.35 -6.86
C GLY A 408 22.60 -27.10 -7.70
N GLY A 409 22.95 -27.25 -8.96
CA GLY A 409 23.43 -26.11 -9.77
C GLY A 409 22.33 -25.13 -10.18
N GLY A 410 21.21 -25.62 -10.70
CA GLY A 410 20.13 -24.76 -11.22
C GLY A 410 19.38 -23.99 -10.13
N ARG A 411 19.09 -24.61 -8.99
CA ARG A 411 18.44 -23.94 -7.86
C ARG A 411 19.33 -22.88 -7.22
N ARG A 412 20.64 -23.14 -7.12
CA ARG A 412 21.60 -22.16 -6.59
C ARG A 412 21.73 -20.93 -7.50
N SER A 413 21.83 -21.13 -8.82
CA SER A 413 21.91 -20.01 -9.78
C SER A 413 20.62 -19.21 -9.82
N GLY A 414 19.45 -19.84 -9.78
CA GLY A 414 18.16 -19.15 -9.70
C GLY A 414 18.03 -18.30 -8.43
N ARG A 415 18.46 -18.82 -7.27
CA ARG A 415 18.46 -18.06 -6.00
C ARG A 415 19.41 -16.87 -6.03
N VAL A 416 20.62 -17.04 -6.58
CA VAL A 416 21.58 -15.94 -6.76
C VAL A 416 21.01 -14.88 -7.69
N ALA A 417 20.41 -15.25 -8.82
CA ALA A 417 19.79 -14.32 -9.75
C ALA A 417 18.63 -13.54 -9.11
N ALA A 418 17.78 -14.22 -8.32
CA ALA A 418 16.67 -13.59 -7.61
C ALA A 418 17.15 -12.55 -6.58
N TRP A 419 18.18 -12.86 -5.80
CA TRP A 419 18.75 -11.92 -4.85
C TRP A 419 19.54 -10.79 -5.52
N ALA A 420 20.22 -11.07 -6.64
CA ALA A 420 20.84 -10.02 -7.45
C ALA A 420 19.79 -9.03 -8.00
N PHE A 421 18.63 -9.51 -8.40
CA PHE A 421 17.50 -8.65 -8.79
C PHE A 421 16.99 -7.79 -7.62
N CYS A 422 16.80 -8.38 -6.43
CA CYS A 422 16.41 -7.60 -5.24
C CYS A 422 17.45 -6.52 -4.90
N LEU A 423 18.73 -6.84 -5.02
CA LEU A 423 19.82 -5.88 -4.83
C LEU A 423 19.78 -4.77 -5.90
N ALA A 424 19.51 -5.11 -7.15
CA ALA A 424 19.38 -4.12 -8.23
C ALA A 424 18.22 -3.14 -7.96
N CYS A 425 17.05 -3.62 -7.55
CA CYS A 425 15.94 -2.76 -7.12
C CYS A 425 16.36 -1.88 -5.93
N ALA A 426 17.00 -2.44 -4.91
CA ALA A 426 17.45 -1.67 -3.76
C ALA A 426 18.45 -0.58 -4.16
N LEU A 427 19.35 -0.85 -5.10
CA LEU A 427 20.29 0.12 -5.65
C LEU A 427 19.58 1.22 -6.45
N VAL A 428 18.59 0.87 -7.29
CA VAL A 428 17.72 1.85 -7.97
C VAL A 428 17.07 2.75 -6.94
N GLY A 429 16.43 2.19 -5.91
CA GLY A 429 15.83 2.98 -4.84
C GLY A 429 16.81 3.94 -4.17
N LEU A 430 18.04 3.47 -3.86
CA LEU A 430 19.09 4.30 -3.27
C LEU A 430 19.55 5.44 -4.20
N LEU A 431 19.62 5.20 -5.50
CA LEU A 431 19.96 6.23 -6.48
C LEU A 431 18.89 7.34 -6.53
N TYR A 432 17.62 7.03 -6.29
CA TYR A 432 16.57 8.05 -6.24
C TYR A 432 16.42 8.73 -4.87
N VAL A 433 17.10 8.29 -3.80
CA VAL A 433 17.00 8.92 -2.47
C VAL A 433 17.27 10.43 -2.49
N PRO A 434 18.25 10.99 -3.25
CA PRO A 434 18.40 12.43 -3.35
C PRO A 434 17.14 13.16 -3.82
N PHE A 435 16.39 12.60 -4.77
CA PHE A 435 15.12 13.15 -5.27
C PHE A 435 13.90 12.80 -4.40
N VAL A 436 14.05 11.93 -3.43
CA VAL A 436 13.05 11.67 -2.37
C VAL A 436 13.23 12.64 -1.20
N ILE A 437 14.49 12.98 -0.86
CA ILE A 437 14.83 13.91 0.23
C ILE A 437 14.88 15.35 -0.26
N GLY A 438 15.16 15.56 -1.55
CA GLY A 438 15.35 16.88 -2.15
C GLY A 438 16.75 17.45 -1.94
N VAL A 439 17.76 16.60 -1.91
CA VAL A 439 19.17 17.01 -1.82
C VAL A 439 19.63 17.48 -3.20
N PRO A 440 20.36 18.63 -3.30
CA PRO A 440 20.97 19.04 -4.55
C PRO A 440 21.96 17.99 -5.07
N VAL A 441 21.91 17.72 -6.37
CA VAL A 441 22.79 16.81 -7.08
C VAL A 441 23.40 17.49 -8.29
N PRO A 442 24.60 17.08 -8.77
CA PRO A 442 25.14 17.54 -10.04
C PRO A 442 24.13 17.33 -11.19
N PHE A 443 24.15 18.24 -12.16
CA PHE A 443 23.23 18.15 -13.30
C PHE A 443 23.37 16.84 -14.08
N ASP A 444 24.60 16.32 -14.22
CA ASP A 444 24.85 15.03 -14.89
C ASP A 444 24.18 13.86 -14.16
N TYR A 445 24.12 13.90 -12.82
CA TYR A 445 23.41 12.91 -12.02
C TYR A 445 21.91 12.94 -12.30
N TYR A 446 21.33 14.14 -12.38
CA TYR A 446 19.94 14.30 -12.77
C TYR A 446 19.68 13.72 -14.18
N VAL A 447 20.50 14.08 -15.17
CA VAL A 447 20.36 13.57 -16.54
C VAL A 447 20.48 12.06 -16.60
N LEU A 448 21.39 11.46 -15.82
CA LEU A 448 21.55 10.01 -15.74
C LEU A 448 20.30 9.33 -15.24
N LEU A 449 19.65 9.88 -14.20
CA LEU A 449 18.47 9.27 -13.58
C LEU A 449 17.13 9.66 -14.24
N THR A 450 17.16 10.61 -15.19
CA THR A 450 15.98 10.99 -15.98
C THR A 450 16.26 10.84 -17.48
N PRO A 451 16.56 9.59 -17.96
CA PRO A 451 16.98 9.37 -19.34
C PRO A 451 15.87 9.60 -20.36
N PHE A 452 14.61 9.50 -19.98
CA PHE A 452 13.48 9.68 -20.86
C PHE A 452 12.99 11.13 -20.85
N THR A 453 12.56 11.64 -22.00
CA THR A 453 12.04 13.01 -22.13
C THR A 453 10.79 13.25 -21.28
N THR A 454 9.99 12.22 -21.07
CA THR A 454 8.79 12.26 -20.22
C THR A 454 9.10 12.28 -18.71
N TRP A 455 10.35 12.09 -18.32
CA TRP A 455 10.82 12.13 -16.93
C TRP A 455 11.44 13.48 -16.54
N LYS A 456 11.60 14.40 -17.51
CA LYS A 456 12.23 15.73 -17.36
C LYS A 456 11.23 16.82 -17.05
#